data_440a3f0cfc306be7923345af3f25a3b6
#
_entry.id   440a3f0cfc306be7923345af3f25a3b6
#
_cell.length_a   1.000
_cell.length_b   1.000
_cell.length_c   1.000
_cell.angle_alpha   90.00
_cell.angle_beta   90.00
_cell.angle_gamma   90.00
#
_symmetry.space_group_name_H-M   'P 1'
#
loop_
_entity.id
_entity.type
_entity.pdbx_description
1 polymer ?
#
loop_
_entity_poly.entity_id
_entity_poly.type
_entity_poly.pdbx_seq_one_letter_code
_entity_poly.pdbx_strand_id
1 'polypeptide(L)'
;YEAEKLLRLFFPLEKIIEFTEFTETEEDYLLTRIEGEENLTLVAELSLKGETERKEKIVNKSECEDLELELLLLAFDLLCKMCGFTPKWGILTGVRPSKLIVKRISQYDEDNARDWFLNTYKVSPEKTELAIKVAKTELKIIEKAGEKSFSLYISIPFCPTRCSYCSFVSHSINSEKAKSLIPDYIEKLLEELTFTAKMAKENGLRLTSVYWGGGTPTTLEKDELDLILTHIENVFDLSDCLEYTVEAGRPDTVTKEKLEVLKKHNVGRISINPQTFSDSVLNAIGRKHTTAQTEEKFLLAKEVGFDAINMDLIAGLPTDTVESFKNSVNRAIELGADNITVHTLALKRSSTIVTENESDSVTDRDIWEMLDYAGKTLTENGYYPYYMYRQSKSLGNLENVGWCKKNKECFYNVLMMEEYQSIFSVGAGAVTKLRNEDGSVIERIFNFKYPFEYISRFDEIIDKKERMRSFYSAECGMRSAE
;
A
#
# COMPACT_ATOMS: atom_id res chain seq x y z
N TYR A 1 7.16 14.08 19.04
CA TYR A 1 6.72 13.03 18.08
C TYR A 1 6.48 13.57 16.66
N GLU A 2 5.72 14.67 16.49
CA GLU A 2 5.49 15.25 15.16
C GLU A 2 6.76 15.92 14.61
N ALA A 3 7.57 16.57 15.46
CA ALA A 3 8.86 17.13 15.06
C ALA A 3 9.84 16.02 14.58
N GLU A 4 9.87 14.84 15.23
CA GLU A 4 10.63 13.69 14.74
C GLU A 4 10.19 13.27 13.35
N LYS A 5 8.88 13.13 13.14
CA LYS A 5 8.33 12.79 11.81
C LYS A 5 8.72 13.81 10.75
N LEU A 6 8.69 15.10 11.09
CA LEU A 6 9.13 16.17 10.21
C LEU A 6 10.61 16.04 9.86
N LEU A 7 11.48 15.83 10.84
CA LEU A 7 12.90 15.60 10.62
C LEU A 7 13.16 14.39 9.72
N ARG A 8 12.36 13.32 9.84
CA ARG A 8 12.45 12.12 8.98
C ARG A 8 12.18 12.41 7.49
N LEU A 9 11.54 13.52 7.14
CA LEU A 9 11.37 13.92 5.73
C LEU A 9 12.69 14.41 5.13
N PHE A 10 13.60 14.94 5.95
CA PHE A 10 14.89 15.49 5.54
C PHE A 10 16.05 14.54 5.84
N PHE A 11 15.94 13.77 6.93
CA PHE A 11 16.96 12.87 7.45
C PHE A 11 16.40 11.46 7.71
N PRO A 12 16.02 10.71 6.65
CA PRO A 12 15.29 9.44 6.80
C PRO A 12 16.09 8.32 7.48
N LEU A 13 17.43 8.37 7.35
CA LEU A 13 18.34 7.31 7.85
C LEU A 13 19.06 7.70 9.15
N GLU A 14 19.06 8.98 9.51
CA GLU A 14 19.79 9.47 10.69
C GLU A 14 19.15 8.99 12.00
N LYS A 15 19.98 8.86 13.02
CA LYS A 15 19.49 8.56 14.37
C LYS A 15 18.98 9.85 15.01
N ILE A 16 17.67 9.95 15.21
CA ILE A 16 17.04 11.08 15.91
C ILE A 16 16.81 10.68 17.36
N ILE A 17 17.18 11.56 18.29
CA ILE A 17 16.99 11.39 19.73
C ILE A 17 16.14 12.58 20.21
N GLU A 18 15.05 12.29 20.92
CA GLU A 18 14.17 13.30 21.49
C GLU A 18 14.58 13.63 22.93
N PHE A 19 14.59 14.93 23.26
CA PHE A 19 14.80 15.44 24.59
C PHE A 19 13.68 16.44 24.96
N THR A 20 13.25 16.44 26.20
CA THR A 20 12.25 17.38 26.73
C THR A 20 12.91 18.64 27.33
N GLU A 21 14.19 18.57 27.66
CA GLU A 21 14.97 19.68 28.19
C GLU A 21 16.15 19.94 27.26
N PHE A 22 16.32 21.19 26.84
CA PHE A 22 17.44 21.59 26.00
C PHE A 22 18.69 21.79 26.85
N THR A 23 19.78 21.17 26.46
CA THR A 23 21.14 21.41 26.95
C THR A 23 21.99 21.87 25.77
N GLU A 24 22.85 22.88 26.00
CA GLU A 24 23.80 23.31 24.94
C GLU A 24 24.58 22.12 24.40
N THR A 25 24.62 21.99 23.08
CA THR A 25 25.28 20.91 22.36
C THR A 25 25.98 21.45 21.12
N GLU A 26 27.08 20.80 20.72
CA GLU A 26 27.77 21.03 19.46
C GLU A 26 27.19 20.15 18.32
N GLU A 27 26.26 19.25 18.64
CA GLU A 27 25.59 18.38 17.68
C GLU A 27 24.51 19.14 16.92
N ASP A 28 24.13 18.62 15.74
CA ASP A 28 22.99 19.11 14.98
C ASP A 28 21.69 18.90 15.77
N TYR A 29 20.84 19.93 15.84
CA TYR A 29 19.58 19.87 16.59
C TYR A 29 18.46 20.70 15.97
N LEU A 30 17.24 20.28 16.25
CA LEU A 30 16.03 21.08 16.06
C LEU A 30 15.40 21.34 17.45
N LEU A 31 15.31 22.60 17.84
CA LEU A 31 14.61 23.04 19.04
C LEU A 31 13.27 23.66 18.66
N THR A 32 12.20 23.21 19.29
CA THR A 32 10.87 23.78 19.16
C THR A 32 10.31 24.09 20.54
N ARG A 33 9.72 25.27 20.74
CA ARG A 33 9.11 25.64 22.02
C ARG A 33 7.99 26.66 21.85
N ILE A 34 7.11 26.69 22.83
CA ILE A 34 5.97 27.61 22.93
C ILE A 34 6.14 28.35 24.25
N GLU A 35 6.14 29.69 24.19
CA GLU A 35 6.30 30.56 25.34
C GLU A 35 5.09 31.51 25.46
N GLY A 36 4.72 31.91 26.71
CA GLY A 36 3.61 32.84 26.97
C GLY A 36 2.32 32.15 27.42
N GLU A 37 1.27 32.94 27.69
CA GLU A 37 -0.01 32.45 28.24
C GLU A 37 -1.19 32.69 27.29
N GLU A 38 -1.44 33.91 26.84
CA GLU A 38 -2.50 34.29 25.87
C GLU A 38 -1.93 34.58 24.48
N ASN A 39 -0.92 35.43 24.42
CA ASN A 39 -0.12 35.63 23.21
C ASN A 39 1.07 34.72 23.31
N LEU A 40 1.04 33.66 22.51
CA LEU A 40 2.07 32.61 22.49
C LEU A 40 3.14 32.98 21.48
N THR A 41 4.40 32.89 21.86
CA THR A 41 5.54 32.96 20.96
C THR A 41 5.95 31.53 20.62
N LEU A 42 5.74 31.15 19.36
CA LEU A 42 6.21 29.89 18.80
C LEU A 42 7.63 30.09 18.31
N VAL A 43 8.55 29.27 18.74
CA VAL A 43 9.98 29.36 18.40
C VAL A 43 10.41 28.05 17.77
N ALA A 44 11.06 28.12 16.61
CA ALA A 44 11.83 27.04 16.01
C ALA A 44 13.27 27.49 15.77
N GLU A 45 14.23 26.68 16.19
CA GLU A 45 15.66 26.91 15.98
C GLU A 45 16.31 25.63 15.47
N LEU A 46 17.04 25.75 14.37
CA LEU A 46 17.70 24.64 13.71
C LEU A 46 19.20 24.91 13.63
N SER A 47 20.00 24.00 14.16
CA SER A 47 21.45 23.99 14.00
C SER A 47 21.86 22.81 13.14
N LEU A 48 22.54 23.06 12.03
CA LEU A 48 23.06 22.04 11.11
C LEU A 48 24.50 22.41 10.71
N LYS A 49 25.41 21.47 10.91
CA LYS A 49 26.84 21.62 10.52
C LYS A 49 27.50 22.91 11.02
N GLY A 50 27.12 23.34 12.23
CA GLY A 50 27.65 24.54 12.88
C GLY A 50 26.99 25.86 12.45
N GLU A 51 26.01 25.83 11.55
CA GLU A 51 25.19 26.99 11.20
C GLU A 51 23.86 26.90 11.97
N THR A 52 23.42 28.02 12.58
CA THR A 52 22.19 28.08 13.36
C THR A 52 21.25 29.15 12.80
N GLU A 53 20.01 28.78 12.57
CA GLU A 53 18.95 29.64 12.12
C GLU A 53 17.76 29.53 13.07
N ARG A 54 17.05 30.67 13.27
CA ARG A 54 15.89 30.76 14.19
C ARG A 54 14.74 31.52 13.53
N LYS A 55 13.53 31.01 13.76
CA LYS A 55 12.28 31.69 13.39
C LYS A 55 11.34 31.74 14.60
N GLU A 56 10.58 32.84 14.67
CA GLU A 56 9.56 33.05 15.69
C GLU A 56 8.26 33.53 15.06
N LYS A 57 7.14 33.17 15.69
CA LYS A 57 5.80 33.65 15.31
C LYS A 57 4.98 33.88 16.58
N ILE A 58 4.34 35.05 16.68
CA ILE A 58 3.40 35.31 17.76
C ILE A 58 2.00 34.97 17.26
N VAL A 59 1.29 34.17 18.05
CA VAL A 59 -0.09 33.76 17.77
C VAL A 59 -0.97 33.99 19.02
N ASN A 60 -2.22 34.38 18.82
CA ASN A 60 -3.17 34.39 19.92
C ASN A 60 -3.71 32.98 20.12
N LYS A 61 -3.66 32.50 21.37
CA LYS A 61 -4.06 31.10 21.70
C LYS A 61 -5.53 30.80 21.37
N SER A 62 -6.41 31.80 21.51
CA SER A 62 -7.84 31.65 21.24
C SER A 62 -8.18 31.68 19.74
N GLU A 63 -7.30 32.20 18.89
CA GLU A 63 -7.49 32.36 17.45
C GLU A 63 -6.73 31.32 16.63
N CYS A 64 -5.79 30.61 17.25
CA CYS A 64 -4.99 29.60 16.60
C CYS A 64 -5.65 28.23 16.72
N GLU A 65 -6.10 27.67 15.60
CA GLU A 65 -6.78 26.35 15.56
C GLU A 65 -5.83 25.20 15.87
N ASP A 66 -4.55 25.29 15.45
CA ASP A 66 -3.56 24.22 15.59
C ASP A 66 -2.16 24.80 15.84
N LEU A 67 -1.81 24.92 17.12
CA LEU A 67 -0.50 25.43 17.55
C LEU A 67 0.66 24.54 17.15
N GLU A 68 0.46 23.21 17.15
CA GLU A 68 1.47 22.26 16.77
C GLU A 68 1.80 22.38 15.28
N LEU A 69 0.79 22.50 14.42
CA LEU A 69 0.96 22.72 13.00
C LEU A 69 1.71 24.03 12.72
N GLU A 70 1.35 25.13 13.39
CA GLU A 70 2.05 26.40 13.20
C GLU A 70 3.52 26.33 13.59
N LEU A 71 3.83 25.63 14.68
CA LEU A 71 5.20 25.41 15.12
C LEU A 71 6.00 24.53 14.14
N LEU A 72 5.36 23.48 13.62
CA LEU A 72 5.95 22.60 12.60
C LEU A 72 6.22 23.33 11.27
N LEU A 73 5.36 24.29 10.89
CA LEU A 73 5.59 25.13 9.71
C LEU A 73 6.83 26.02 9.84
N LEU A 74 7.09 26.58 11.04
CA LEU A 74 8.32 27.33 11.29
C LEU A 74 9.56 26.42 11.15
N ALA A 75 9.51 25.24 11.75
CA ALA A 75 10.58 24.25 11.64
C ALA A 75 10.79 23.77 10.21
N PHE A 76 9.71 23.51 9.46
CA PHE A 76 9.75 23.12 8.07
C PHE A 76 10.42 24.17 7.18
N ASP A 77 10.10 25.43 7.37
CA ASP A 77 10.72 26.53 6.62
C ASP A 77 12.24 26.62 6.87
N LEU A 78 12.69 26.41 8.12
CA LEU A 78 14.11 26.35 8.45
C LEU A 78 14.78 25.16 7.79
N LEU A 79 14.17 23.98 7.87
CA LEU A 79 14.69 22.77 7.25
C LEU A 79 14.80 22.91 5.73
N CYS A 80 13.76 23.44 5.05
CA CYS A 80 13.82 23.69 3.62
C CYS A 80 14.96 24.64 3.24
N LYS A 81 15.14 25.73 4.02
CA LYS A 81 16.20 26.73 3.78
C LYS A 81 17.58 26.12 3.96
N MET A 82 17.83 25.43 5.07
CA MET A 82 19.16 24.94 5.42
C MET A 82 19.55 23.65 4.68
N CYS A 83 18.59 22.79 4.35
CA CYS A 83 18.82 21.58 3.55
C CYS A 83 18.82 21.83 2.05
N GLY A 84 18.32 22.99 1.58
CA GLY A 84 18.33 23.39 0.16
C GLY A 84 17.31 22.65 -0.72
N PHE A 85 16.30 21.96 -0.15
CA PHE A 85 15.21 21.34 -0.90
C PHE A 85 13.90 21.38 -0.14
N THR A 86 12.79 21.23 -0.88
CA THR A 86 11.45 21.16 -0.32
C THR A 86 10.83 19.80 -0.64
N PRO A 87 10.42 19.00 0.36
CA PRO A 87 9.71 17.75 0.15
C PRO A 87 8.45 17.95 -0.71
N LYS A 88 8.24 17.10 -1.72
CA LYS A 88 7.10 17.20 -2.65
C LYS A 88 5.73 17.11 -1.95
N TRP A 89 5.64 16.37 -0.84
CA TRP A 89 4.45 16.26 0.00
C TRP A 89 4.39 17.28 1.16
N GLY A 90 5.23 18.33 1.10
CA GLY A 90 5.31 19.34 2.15
C GLY A 90 5.56 18.72 3.53
N ILE A 91 4.80 19.14 4.53
CA ILE A 91 4.89 18.62 5.90
C ILE A 91 4.05 17.35 6.14
N LEU A 92 3.35 16.82 5.11
CA LEU A 92 2.54 15.62 5.29
C LEU A 92 3.41 14.39 5.54
N THR A 93 3.25 13.79 6.72
CA THR A 93 3.93 12.55 7.14
C THR A 93 3.04 11.32 7.03
N GLY A 94 1.74 11.51 6.84
CA GLY A 94 0.73 10.44 6.78
C GLY A 94 0.86 9.55 5.53
N VAL A 95 0.39 8.31 5.67
CA VAL A 95 0.51 7.28 4.62
C VAL A 95 -0.60 7.34 3.56
N ARG A 96 -1.69 8.07 3.81
CA ARG A 96 -2.88 8.15 2.93
C ARG A 96 -3.29 9.60 2.67
N PRO A 97 -2.59 10.33 1.80
CA PRO A 97 -2.93 11.71 1.48
C PRO A 97 -4.33 11.87 0.86
N SER A 98 -4.75 10.95 -0.02
CA SER A 98 -6.09 10.96 -0.65
C SER A 98 -7.22 10.95 0.38
N LYS A 99 -7.10 10.19 1.47
CA LYS A 99 -8.09 10.15 2.56
C LYS A 99 -8.32 11.50 3.22
N LEU A 100 -7.27 12.31 3.34
CA LEU A 100 -7.38 13.69 3.86
C LEU A 100 -8.16 14.58 2.89
N ILE A 101 -7.90 14.44 1.59
CA ILE A 101 -8.65 15.15 0.53
C ILE A 101 -10.11 14.72 0.52
N VAL A 102 -10.40 13.41 0.55
CA VAL A 102 -11.79 12.89 0.62
C VAL A 102 -12.54 13.50 1.79
N LYS A 103 -11.94 13.48 3.00
CA LYS A 103 -12.53 14.08 4.19
C LYS A 103 -12.75 15.58 4.03
N ARG A 104 -11.79 16.31 3.46
CA ARG A 104 -11.89 17.77 3.30
C ARG A 104 -12.94 18.14 2.27
N ILE A 105 -13.03 17.43 1.13
CA ILE A 105 -14.08 17.63 0.12
C ILE A 105 -15.47 17.37 0.70
N SER A 106 -15.64 16.34 1.54
CA SER A 106 -16.94 16.04 2.15
C SER A 106 -17.39 17.10 3.18
N GLN A 107 -16.45 17.82 3.80
CA GLN A 107 -16.74 18.87 4.78
C GLN A 107 -16.92 20.26 4.15
N TYR A 108 -16.25 20.52 3.04
CA TYR A 108 -16.23 21.81 2.35
C TYR A 108 -16.45 21.58 0.84
N ASP A 109 -15.39 21.76 0.03
CA ASP A 109 -15.39 21.52 -1.42
C ASP A 109 -13.97 21.19 -1.93
N GLU A 110 -13.84 20.98 -3.25
CA GLU A 110 -12.57 20.66 -3.89
C GLU A 110 -11.57 21.83 -3.85
N ASP A 111 -12.02 23.06 -4.02
CA ASP A 111 -11.16 24.24 -4.03
C ASP A 111 -10.58 24.51 -2.65
N ASN A 112 -11.36 24.32 -1.61
CA ASN A 112 -10.90 24.38 -0.22
C ASN A 112 -9.88 23.27 0.08
N ALA A 113 -10.11 22.06 -0.38
CA ALA A 113 -9.17 20.96 -0.20
C ALA A 113 -7.84 21.22 -0.93
N ARG A 114 -7.89 21.78 -2.14
CA ARG A 114 -6.72 22.20 -2.92
C ARG A 114 -5.92 23.27 -2.20
N ASP A 115 -6.58 24.34 -1.78
CA ASP A 115 -5.95 25.45 -1.06
C ASP A 115 -5.30 24.96 0.25
N TRP A 116 -5.98 24.11 1.00
CA TRP A 116 -5.47 23.53 2.23
C TRP A 116 -4.21 22.72 2.03
N PHE A 117 -4.13 21.89 0.97
CA PHE A 117 -2.92 21.13 0.65
C PHE A 117 -1.76 22.05 0.23
N LEU A 118 -2.03 23.03 -0.64
CA LEU A 118 -1.01 23.95 -1.16
C LEU A 118 -0.49 24.89 -0.07
N ASN A 119 -1.40 25.56 0.63
CA ASN A 119 -1.05 26.67 1.51
C ASN A 119 -0.82 26.28 2.95
N THR A 120 -1.56 25.28 3.47
CA THR A 120 -1.39 24.82 4.84
C THR A 120 -0.33 23.73 4.94
N TYR A 121 -0.44 22.65 4.15
CA TYR A 121 0.50 21.55 4.23
C TYR A 121 1.73 21.69 3.35
N LYS A 122 1.82 22.75 2.53
CA LYS A 122 2.95 23.02 1.62
C LYS A 122 3.21 21.88 0.62
N VAL A 123 2.19 21.14 0.25
CA VAL A 123 2.26 20.09 -0.79
C VAL A 123 2.46 20.75 -2.15
N SER A 124 3.29 20.15 -2.99
CA SER A 124 3.52 20.69 -4.35
C SER A 124 2.23 20.67 -5.19
N PRO A 125 2.09 21.58 -6.17
CA PRO A 125 0.90 21.60 -7.04
C PRO A 125 0.64 20.28 -7.73
N GLU A 126 1.67 19.59 -8.23
CA GLU A 126 1.56 18.32 -8.93
C GLU A 126 1.01 17.22 -8.00
N LYS A 127 1.51 17.14 -6.76
CA LYS A 127 1.06 16.13 -5.79
C LYS A 127 -0.33 16.46 -5.23
N THR A 128 -0.67 17.74 -5.12
CA THR A 128 -2.03 18.18 -4.77
C THR A 128 -3.04 17.73 -5.82
N GLU A 129 -2.78 17.99 -7.09
CA GLU A 129 -3.66 17.55 -8.18
C GLU A 129 -3.72 16.02 -8.31
N LEU A 130 -2.61 15.31 -8.07
CA LEU A 130 -2.60 13.85 -8.01
C LEU A 130 -3.54 13.35 -6.91
N ALA A 131 -3.43 13.89 -5.68
CA ALA A 131 -4.26 13.48 -4.56
C ALA A 131 -5.76 13.75 -4.80
N ILE A 132 -6.10 14.89 -5.42
CA ILE A 132 -7.49 15.23 -5.78
C ILE A 132 -8.04 14.26 -6.83
N LYS A 133 -7.28 13.95 -7.89
CA LYS A 133 -7.70 12.99 -8.93
C LYS A 133 -7.96 11.61 -8.34
N VAL A 134 -7.06 11.14 -7.49
CA VAL A 134 -7.20 9.86 -6.78
C VAL A 134 -8.46 9.88 -5.91
N ALA A 135 -8.61 10.88 -5.03
CA ALA A 135 -9.77 11.00 -4.14
C ALA A 135 -11.12 10.96 -4.90
N LYS A 136 -11.20 11.65 -6.04
CA LYS A 136 -12.42 11.64 -6.89
C LYS A 136 -12.72 10.26 -7.49
N THR A 137 -11.71 9.47 -7.77
CA THR A 137 -11.88 8.10 -8.27
C THR A 137 -12.27 7.17 -7.14
N GLU A 138 -11.62 7.28 -5.98
CA GLU A 138 -11.91 6.51 -4.77
C GLU A 138 -13.36 6.68 -4.33
N LEU A 139 -13.87 7.92 -4.28
CA LEU A 139 -15.27 8.21 -3.93
C LEU A 139 -16.28 7.44 -4.80
N LYS A 140 -16.05 7.37 -6.11
CA LYS A 140 -16.93 6.62 -7.04
C LYS A 140 -16.90 5.11 -6.81
N ILE A 141 -15.76 4.57 -6.40
CA ILE A 141 -15.60 3.15 -6.09
C ILE A 141 -16.27 2.81 -4.77
N ILE A 142 -16.07 3.67 -3.76
CA ILE A 142 -16.70 3.55 -2.44
C ILE A 142 -18.23 3.52 -2.57
N GLU A 143 -18.81 4.42 -3.38
CA GLU A 143 -20.24 4.46 -3.63
C GLU A 143 -20.78 3.15 -4.23
N LYS A 144 -20.04 2.52 -5.14
CA LYS A 144 -20.43 1.24 -5.74
C LYS A 144 -20.37 0.05 -4.77
N ALA A 145 -19.46 0.05 -3.81
CA ALA A 145 -19.33 -1.04 -2.84
C ALA A 145 -20.58 -1.15 -1.95
N GLY A 146 -21.20 -0.01 -1.62
CA GLY A 146 -22.40 0.04 -0.80
C GLY A 146 -22.16 -0.34 0.67
N GLU A 147 -23.23 -0.26 1.46
CA GLU A 147 -23.20 -0.60 2.90
C GLU A 147 -23.22 -2.10 3.13
N LYS A 148 -22.87 -2.53 4.36
CA LYS A 148 -22.85 -3.94 4.81
C LYS A 148 -22.12 -4.87 3.85
N SER A 149 -20.98 -4.40 3.36
CA SER A 149 -20.14 -5.13 2.43
C SER A 149 -18.77 -5.47 3.04
N PHE A 150 -18.14 -6.51 2.50
CA PHE A 150 -16.77 -6.86 2.85
C PHE A 150 -15.99 -7.35 1.63
N SER A 151 -14.67 -7.29 1.73
CA SER A 151 -13.75 -7.96 0.80
C SER A 151 -13.15 -9.21 1.44
N LEU A 152 -12.97 -10.25 0.64
CA LEU A 152 -12.25 -11.46 1.04
C LEU A 152 -10.81 -11.39 0.53
N TYR A 153 -9.83 -11.48 1.45
CA TYR A 153 -8.41 -11.59 1.12
C TYR A 153 -7.90 -12.99 1.41
N ILE A 154 -7.25 -13.63 0.43
CA ILE A 154 -6.71 -14.97 0.55
C ILE A 154 -5.19 -14.89 0.42
N SER A 155 -4.48 -15.24 1.49
CA SER A 155 -3.03 -15.22 1.54
C SER A 155 -2.47 -16.57 1.15
N ILE A 156 -1.62 -16.62 0.11
CA ILE A 156 -0.83 -17.80 -0.25
C ILE A 156 0.64 -17.51 0.04
N PRO A 157 1.22 -18.06 1.12
CA PRO A 157 2.53 -17.67 1.62
C PRO A 157 3.70 -18.38 0.91
N PHE A 158 3.52 -18.80 -0.32
CA PHE A 158 4.50 -19.54 -1.11
C PHE A 158 4.98 -18.74 -2.30
N CYS A 159 6.29 -18.80 -2.60
CA CYS A 159 6.91 -18.19 -3.76
C CYS A 159 7.93 -19.14 -4.38
N PRO A 160 8.26 -19.04 -5.68
CA PRO A 160 9.37 -19.81 -6.26
C PRO A 160 10.71 -19.50 -5.58
N THR A 161 11.00 -18.20 -5.41
CA THR A 161 12.19 -17.68 -4.72
C THR A 161 11.82 -16.44 -3.95
N ARG A 162 12.62 -16.05 -2.94
CA ARG A 162 12.43 -14.80 -2.20
C ARG A 162 13.20 -13.68 -2.88
N CYS A 163 12.50 -12.60 -3.25
CA CYS A 163 13.13 -11.38 -3.78
C CYS A 163 13.79 -10.58 -2.65
N SER A 164 14.92 -9.93 -2.92
CA SER A 164 15.69 -9.19 -1.91
C SER A 164 14.94 -8.00 -1.30
N TYR A 165 14.10 -7.33 -2.08
CA TYR A 165 13.28 -6.18 -1.67
C TYR A 165 11.98 -6.56 -0.94
N CYS A 166 11.55 -7.83 -1.03
CA CYS A 166 10.23 -8.23 -0.58
C CYS A 166 10.11 -8.24 0.94
N SER A 167 9.08 -7.56 1.45
CA SER A 167 8.78 -7.51 2.89
C SER A 167 7.72 -8.52 3.34
N PHE A 168 7.06 -9.19 2.40
CA PHE A 168 6.10 -10.22 2.74
C PHE A 168 6.80 -11.48 3.27
N VAL A 169 6.17 -12.12 4.24
CA VAL A 169 6.65 -13.41 4.74
C VAL A 169 6.20 -14.47 3.76
N SER A 170 7.14 -14.93 2.94
CA SER A 170 6.91 -16.00 1.98
C SER A 170 7.96 -17.10 2.11
N HIS A 171 7.55 -18.33 1.81
CA HIS A 171 8.39 -19.51 1.83
C HIS A 171 8.70 -19.96 0.41
N SER A 172 9.99 -20.15 0.12
CA SER A 172 10.40 -20.65 -1.18
C SER A 172 10.08 -22.12 -1.31
N ILE A 173 9.33 -22.50 -2.36
CA ILE A 173 9.02 -23.91 -2.70
C ILE A 173 10.19 -24.68 -3.27
N ASN A 174 11.35 -24.05 -3.50
CA ASN A 174 12.60 -24.75 -3.77
C ASN A 174 13.08 -25.61 -2.57
N SER A 175 12.53 -25.34 -1.37
CA SER A 175 12.72 -26.17 -0.20
C SER A 175 11.67 -27.29 -0.17
N GLU A 176 12.09 -28.55 -0.18
CA GLU A 176 11.19 -29.70 -0.03
C GLU A 176 10.32 -29.59 1.22
N LYS A 177 10.90 -29.05 2.32
CA LYS A 177 10.17 -28.78 3.56
C LYS A 177 9.03 -27.78 3.36
N ALA A 178 9.23 -26.72 2.59
CA ALA A 178 8.17 -25.74 2.32
C ALA A 178 7.11 -26.34 1.38
N LYS A 179 7.53 -27.10 0.37
CA LYS A 179 6.63 -27.76 -0.56
C LYS A 179 5.75 -28.80 0.11
N SER A 180 6.29 -29.57 1.05
CA SER A 180 5.52 -30.60 1.78
C SER A 180 4.45 -30.03 2.71
N LEU A 181 4.47 -28.71 3.00
CA LEU A 181 3.41 -28.05 3.80
C LEU A 181 2.17 -27.69 2.99
N ILE A 182 2.25 -27.68 1.64
CA ILE A 182 1.15 -27.17 0.80
C ILE A 182 -0.15 -27.94 0.99
N PRO A 183 -0.17 -29.30 0.99
CA PRO A 183 -1.43 -30.04 1.17
C PRO A 183 -2.13 -29.71 2.50
N ASP A 184 -1.41 -29.77 3.62
CA ASP A 184 -1.95 -29.48 4.96
C ASP A 184 -2.38 -28.01 5.06
N TYR A 185 -1.62 -27.13 4.41
CA TYR A 185 -1.97 -25.70 4.34
C TYR A 185 -3.30 -25.46 3.63
N ILE A 186 -3.51 -26.13 2.49
CA ILE A 186 -4.76 -26.03 1.72
C ILE A 186 -5.92 -26.58 2.55
N GLU A 187 -5.77 -27.73 3.23
CA GLU A 187 -6.80 -28.29 4.11
C GLU A 187 -7.25 -27.24 5.13
N LYS A 188 -6.32 -26.63 5.85
CA LYS A 188 -6.64 -25.60 6.87
C LYS A 188 -7.20 -24.31 6.24
N LEU A 189 -6.76 -23.94 5.05
CA LEU A 189 -7.30 -22.79 4.31
C LEU A 189 -8.79 -23.01 3.94
N LEU A 190 -9.18 -24.21 3.52
CA LEU A 190 -10.58 -24.55 3.21
C LEU A 190 -11.46 -24.52 4.45
N GLU A 191 -10.96 -25.02 5.59
CA GLU A 191 -11.66 -24.93 6.87
C GLU A 191 -11.87 -23.45 7.28
N GLU A 192 -10.83 -22.62 7.17
CA GLU A 192 -10.89 -21.18 7.51
C GLU A 192 -11.84 -20.41 6.59
N LEU A 193 -11.85 -20.73 5.28
CA LEU A 193 -12.80 -20.17 4.31
C LEU A 193 -14.25 -20.50 4.70
N THR A 194 -14.52 -21.75 5.04
CA THR A 194 -15.85 -22.19 5.49
C THR A 194 -16.31 -21.44 6.74
N PHE A 195 -15.44 -21.32 7.74
CA PHE A 195 -15.71 -20.56 8.95
C PHE A 195 -15.98 -19.08 8.64
N THR A 196 -15.14 -18.47 7.79
CA THR A 196 -15.25 -17.05 7.42
C THR A 196 -16.54 -16.76 6.64
N ALA A 197 -16.94 -17.66 5.74
CA ALA A 197 -18.21 -17.54 5.01
C ALA A 197 -19.42 -17.62 5.96
N LYS A 198 -19.39 -18.54 6.94
CA LYS A 198 -20.41 -18.63 7.99
C LYS A 198 -20.51 -17.32 8.78
N MET A 199 -19.37 -16.75 9.21
CA MET A 199 -19.34 -15.48 9.94
C MET A 199 -19.91 -14.32 9.12
N ALA A 200 -19.56 -14.22 7.81
CA ALA A 200 -20.11 -13.20 6.93
C ALA A 200 -21.63 -13.30 6.80
N LYS A 201 -22.15 -14.52 6.60
CA LYS A 201 -23.58 -14.80 6.48
C LYS A 201 -24.35 -14.47 7.75
N GLU A 202 -23.85 -14.90 8.93
CA GLU A 202 -24.46 -14.63 10.23
C GLU A 202 -24.58 -13.13 10.52
N ASN A 203 -23.64 -12.32 10.02
CA ASN A 203 -23.62 -10.85 10.18
C ASN A 203 -24.30 -10.10 9.02
N GLY A 204 -24.90 -10.80 8.06
CA GLY A 204 -25.63 -10.18 6.94
C GLY A 204 -24.75 -9.34 6.00
N LEU A 205 -23.47 -9.70 5.87
CA LEU A 205 -22.49 -8.97 5.05
C LEU A 205 -22.44 -9.54 3.63
N ARG A 206 -22.36 -8.67 2.63
CA ARG A 206 -22.25 -9.02 1.20
C ARG A 206 -20.79 -9.02 0.76
N LEU A 207 -20.36 -10.06 0.05
CA LEU A 207 -19.02 -10.15 -0.54
C LEU A 207 -18.96 -9.32 -1.83
N THR A 208 -18.16 -8.26 -1.83
CA THR A 208 -18.04 -7.34 -2.98
C THR A 208 -16.74 -7.48 -3.76
N SER A 209 -15.67 -8.00 -3.15
CA SER A 209 -14.45 -8.33 -3.87
C SER A 209 -13.71 -9.49 -3.26
N VAL A 210 -13.03 -10.28 -4.11
CA VAL A 210 -12.11 -11.36 -3.72
C VAL A 210 -10.73 -11.02 -4.24
N TYR A 211 -9.72 -11.12 -3.40
CA TYR A 211 -8.35 -10.84 -3.75
C TYR A 211 -7.38 -11.90 -3.18
N TRP A 212 -6.63 -12.54 -4.05
CA TRP A 212 -5.58 -13.49 -3.66
C TRP A 212 -4.21 -12.84 -3.80
N GLY A 213 -3.44 -12.91 -2.73
CA GLY A 213 -2.11 -12.33 -2.70
C GLY A 213 -1.19 -13.04 -1.68
N GLY A 214 -0.28 -12.27 -1.11
CA GLY A 214 0.69 -12.74 -0.11
C GLY A 214 2.05 -13.03 -0.69
N GLY A 215 2.35 -14.30 -0.99
CA GLY A 215 3.52 -14.71 -1.76
C GLY A 215 3.23 -14.64 -3.26
N THR A 216 2.90 -15.77 -3.86
CA THR A 216 2.51 -15.87 -5.27
C THR A 216 1.46 -16.97 -5.40
N PRO A 217 0.18 -16.65 -5.51
CA PRO A 217 -0.91 -17.63 -5.60
C PRO A 217 -0.72 -18.69 -6.69
N THR A 218 -0.20 -18.31 -7.85
CA THR A 218 0.08 -19.23 -8.96
C THR A 218 1.28 -20.15 -8.74
N THR A 219 1.91 -20.09 -7.55
CA THR A 219 2.83 -21.15 -7.08
C THR A 219 2.11 -22.47 -6.86
N LEU A 220 0.82 -22.42 -6.49
CA LEU A 220 -0.02 -23.60 -6.40
C LEU A 220 -0.21 -24.28 -7.77
N GLU A 221 -0.39 -25.59 -7.78
CA GLU A 221 -0.67 -26.33 -9.00
C GLU A 221 -2.13 -26.11 -9.45
N LYS A 222 -2.39 -26.43 -10.74
CA LYS A 222 -3.72 -26.18 -11.32
C LYS A 222 -4.87 -26.86 -10.56
N ASP A 223 -4.64 -28.07 -10.08
CA ASP A 223 -5.67 -28.86 -9.37
C ASP A 223 -5.88 -28.29 -7.95
N GLU A 224 -4.85 -27.73 -7.33
CA GLU A 224 -4.91 -27.02 -6.04
C GLU A 224 -5.67 -25.67 -6.17
N LEU A 225 -5.43 -24.95 -7.26
CA LEU A 225 -6.17 -23.73 -7.58
C LEU A 225 -7.66 -24.04 -7.83
N ASP A 226 -7.97 -25.06 -8.65
CA ASP A 226 -9.34 -25.48 -8.97
C ASP A 226 -10.09 -25.92 -7.69
N LEU A 227 -9.44 -26.64 -6.79
CA LEU A 227 -9.98 -27.07 -5.51
C LEU A 227 -10.40 -25.88 -4.64
N ILE A 228 -9.49 -24.92 -4.43
CA ILE A 228 -9.78 -23.77 -3.56
C ILE A 228 -10.84 -22.87 -4.19
N LEU A 229 -10.76 -22.61 -5.50
CA LEU A 229 -11.74 -21.78 -6.23
C LEU A 229 -13.13 -22.41 -6.20
N THR A 230 -13.25 -23.72 -6.44
CA THR A 230 -14.51 -24.47 -6.31
C THR A 230 -15.06 -24.38 -4.88
N HIS A 231 -14.20 -24.47 -3.87
CA HIS A 231 -14.63 -24.36 -2.49
C HIS A 231 -15.21 -22.98 -2.18
N ILE A 232 -14.56 -21.90 -2.67
CA ILE A 232 -15.06 -20.53 -2.50
C ILE A 232 -16.44 -20.36 -3.12
N GLU A 233 -16.65 -20.86 -4.35
CA GLU A 233 -17.95 -20.82 -5.03
C GLU A 233 -19.05 -21.57 -4.26
N ASN A 234 -18.69 -22.63 -3.54
CA ASN A 234 -19.63 -23.42 -2.73
C ASN A 234 -20.00 -22.77 -1.41
N VAL A 235 -19.11 -21.98 -0.79
CA VAL A 235 -19.34 -21.46 0.57
C VAL A 235 -19.69 -19.98 0.61
N PHE A 236 -19.32 -19.18 -0.41
CA PHE A 236 -19.66 -17.76 -0.51
C PHE A 236 -20.68 -17.50 -1.60
N ASP A 237 -21.57 -16.54 -1.37
CA ASP A 237 -22.39 -15.97 -2.44
C ASP A 237 -21.58 -14.91 -3.20
N LEU A 238 -21.27 -15.20 -4.45
CA LEU A 238 -20.49 -14.33 -5.35
C LEU A 238 -21.38 -13.46 -6.25
N SER A 239 -22.70 -13.47 -6.10
CA SER A 239 -23.62 -12.74 -6.98
C SER A 239 -23.41 -11.22 -6.98
N ASP A 240 -22.99 -10.66 -5.84
CA ASP A 240 -22.67 -9.24 -5.66
C ASP A 240 -21.16 -8.94 -5.80
N CYS A 241 -20.34 -9.93 -6.20
CA CYS A 241 -18.90 -9.76 -6.32
C CYS A 241 -18.56 -8.91 -7.55
N LEU A 242 -18.11 -7.69 -7.31
CA LEU A 242 -17.73 -6.72 -8.34
C LEU A 242 -16.36 -6.99 -8.95
N GLU A 243 -15.47 -7.66 -8.20
CA GLU A 243 -14.10 -7.95 -8.61
C GLU A 243 -13.58 -9.24 -8.02
N TYR A 244 -13.00 -10.08 -8.87
CA TYR A 244 -12.26 -11.27 -8.45
C TYR A 244 -10.84 -11.21 -9.02
N THR A 245 -9.85 -10.98 -8.13
CA THR A 245 -8.44 -10.79 -8.48
C THR A 245 -7.57 -11.92 -7.93
N VAL A 246 -6.65 -12.41 -8.76
CA VAL A 246 -5.61 -13.36 -8.35
C VAL A 246 -4.24 -12.84 -8.81
N GLU A 247 -3.31 -12.68 -7.87
CA GLU A 247 -1.93 -12.33 -8.20
C GLU A 247 -1.20 -13.51 -8.87
N ALA A 248 -0.85 -13.34 -10.15
CA ALA A 248 0.08 -14.17 -10.88
C ALA A 248 1.43 -13.45 -11.05
N GLY A 249 1.88 -12.81 -9.95
CA GLY A 249 2.94 -11.80 -9.93
C GLY A 249 4.34 -12.30 -10.30
N ARG A 250 4.50 -13.58 -10.55
CA ARG A 250 5.75 -14.24 -10.95
C ARG A 250 5.56 -14.97 -12.28
N PRO A 251 6.09 -14.43 -13.39
CA PRO A 251 5.97 -15.07 -14.72
C PRO A 251 6.41 -16.54 -14.76
N ASP A 252 7.41 -16.92 -13.98
CA ASP A 252 7.92 -18.29 -13.85
C ASP A 252 6.93 -19.27 -13.19
N THR A 253 5.81 -18.82 -12.65
CA THR A 253 4.73 -19.65 -12.09
C THR A 253 3.49 -19.76 -12.98
N VAL A 254 3.47 -19.00 -14.08
CA VAL A 254 2.30 -18.88 -14.96
C VAL A 254 2.35 -19.93 -16.06
N THR A 255 1.31 -20.76 -16.14
CA THR A 255 1.08 -21.69 -17.26
C THR A 255 -0.31 -21.46 -17.86
N LYS A 256 -0.52 -21.94 -19.10
CA LYS A 256 -1.80 -21.81 -19.79
C LYS A 256 -2.92 -22.49 -18.99
N GLU A 257 -2.66 -23.69 -18.50
CA GLU A 257 -3.61 -24.50 -17.73
C GLU A 257 -4.05 -23.80 -16.43
N LYS A 258 -3.11 -23.17 -15.72
CA LYS A 258 -3.44 -22.39 -14.51
C LYS A 258 -4.30 -21.17 -14.84
N LEU A 259 -3.97 -20.45 -15.91
CA LEU A 259 -4.77 -19.29 -16.36
C LEU A 259 -6.18 -19.71 -16.81
N GLU A 260 -6.31 -20.84 -17.51
CA GLU A 260 -7.60 -21.38 -17.92
C GLU A 260 -8.47 -21.79 -16.71
N VAL A 261 -7.86 -22.37 -15.67
CA VAL A 261 -8.55 -22.66 -14.39
C VAL A 261 -9.03 -21.37 -13.73
N LEU A 262 -8.20 -20.34 -13.60
CA LEU A 262 -8.62 -19.07 -13.05
C LEU A 262 -9.80 -18.47 -13.84
N LYS A 263 -9.74 -18.50 -15.16
CA LYS A 263 -10.79 -17.98 -16.02
C LYS A 263 -12.09 -18.78 -15.93
N LYS A 264 -12.00 -20.09 -15.82
CA LYS A 264 -13.16 -21.01 -15.60
C LYS A 264 -13.95 -20.62 -14.36
N HIS A 265 -13.27 -20.18 -13.30
CA HIS A 265 -13.86 -19.73 -12.03
C HIS A 265 -14.14 -18.22 -11.98
N ASN A 266 -14.36 -17.57 -13.11
CA ASN A 266 -14.72 -16.15 -13.23
C ASN A 266 -13.73 -15.18 -12.59
N VAL A 267 -12.44 -15.56 -12.45
CA VAL A 267 -11.40 -14.59 -12.11
C VAL A 267 -11.29 -13.59 -13.24
N GLY A 268 -11.69 -12.35 -12.98
CA GLY A 268 -11.70 -11.28 -13.99
C GLY A 268 -10.36 -10.56 -14.11
N ARG A 269 -9.62 -10.46 -13.00
CA ARG A 269 -8.38 -9.70 -12.92
C ARG A 269 -7.21 -10.58 -12.47
N ILE A 270 -6.07 -10.40 -13.12
CA ILE A 270 -4.79 -10.97 -12.68
C ILE A 270 -3.68 -9.92 -12.70
N SER A 271 -2.56 -10.21 -12.05
CA SER A 271 -1.36 -9.40 -12.19
C SER A 271 -0.20 -10.24 -12.74
N ILE A 272 0.55 -9.68 -13.68
CA ILE A 272 1.82 -10.23 -14.16
C ILE A 272 2.88 -9.16 -13.97
N ASN A 273 3.68 -9.29 -12.91
CA ASN A 273 4.47 -8.19 -12.37
C ASN A 273 5.93 -8.24 -12.84
N PRO A 274 6.34 -7.43 -13.82
CA PRO A 274 7.74 -7.33 -14.25
C PRO A 274 8.64 -6.78 -13.14
N GLN A 275 8.19 -5.79 -12.39
CA GLN A 275 8.92 -4.91 -11.49
C GLN A 275 9.88 -3.95 -12.24
N THR A 276 10.54 -4.43 -13.27
CA THR A 276 11.38 -3.74 -14.24
C THR A 276 11.44 -4.54 -15.53
N PHE A 277 11.68 -3.89 -16.66
CA PHE A 277 12.01 -4.53 -17.94
C PHE A 277 13.53 -4.48 -18.22
N SER A 278 14.35 -4.66 -17.18
CA SER A 278 15.80 -4.80 -17.27
C SER A 278 16.26 -6.12 -16.66
N ASP A 279 16.80 -7.02 -17.47
CA ASP A 279 17.26 -8.34 -16.99
C ASP A 279 18.41 -8.23 -15.98
N SER A 280 19.27 -7.21 -16.09
CA SER A 280 20.34 -6.97 -15.12
C SER A 280 19.78 -6.59 -13.75
N VAL A 281 18.76 -5.74 -13.71
CA VAL A 281 18.10 -5.32 -12.47
C VAL A 281 17.30 -6.50 -11.88
N LEU A 282 16.58 -7.29 -12.70
CA LEU A 282 15.89 -8.51 -12.25
C LEU A 282 16.85 -9.47 -11.53
N ASN A 283 18.04 -9.69 -12.11
CA ASN A 283 19.07 -10.54 -11.50
C ASN A 283 19.56 -9.94 -10.15
N ALA A 284 19.80 -8.63 -10.09
CA ALA A 284 20.25 -7.95 -8.86
C ALA A 284 19.25 -8.07 -7.71
N ILE A 285 17.94 -8.09 -8.00
CA ILE A 285 16.89 -8.24 -6.98
C ILE A 285 16.48 -9.70 -6.71
N GLY A 286 17.21 -10.69 -7.27
CA GLY A 286 16.97 -12.11 -7.02
C GLY A 286 15.75 -12.71 -7.76
N ARG A 287 15.29 -12.06 -8.84
CA ARG A 287 14.28 -12.63 -9.74
C ARG A 287 14.96 -13.45 -10.84
N LYS A 288 14.50 -14.70 -11.02
CA LYS A 288 15.13 -15.63 -11.96
C LYS A 288 14.49 -15.66 -13.35
N HIS A 289 13.38 -14.96 -13.55
CA HIS A 289 12.74 -14.83 -14.86
C HIS A 289 13.37 -13.69 -15.66
N THR A 290 13.15 -13.70 -16.97
CA THR A 290 13.58 -12.65 -17.89
C THR A 290 12.42 -11.73 -18.28
N THR A 291 12.75 -10.58 -18.85
CA THR A 291 11.78 -9.65 -19.45
C THR A 291 10.99 -10.33 -20.57
N ALA A 292 11.64 -11.11 -21.42
CA ALA A 292 10.99 -11.89 -22.48
C ALA A 292 9.95 -12.88 -21.94
N GLN A 293 10.25 -13.56 -20.83
CA GLN A 293 9.27 -14.44 -20.17
C GLN A 293 8.08 -13.65 -19.60
N THR A 294 8.30 -12.45 -19.07
CA THR A 294 7.22 -11.58 -18.59
C THR A 294 6.29 -11.22 -19.75
N GLU A 295 6.83 -10.81 -20.89
CA GLU A 295 6.07 -10.49 -22.09
C GLU A 295 5.29 -11.69 -22.63
N GLU A 296 5.92 -12.86 -22.72
CA GLU A 296 5.27 -14.11 -23.14
C GLU A 296 4.05 -14.41 -22.24
N LYS A 297 4.22 -14.36 -20.91
CA LYS A 297 3.13 -14.67 -19.99
C LYS A 297 2.03 -13.61 -19.98
N PHE A 298 2.38 -12.35 -20.20
CA PHE A 298 1.41 -11.28 -20.36
C PHE A 298 0.55 -11.48 -21.63
N LEU A 299 1.19 -11.81 -22.77
CA LEU A 299 0.47 -12.09 -24.00
C LEU A 299 -0.41 -13.34 -23.90
N LEU A 300 0.08 -14.38 -23.23
CA LEU A 300 -0.70 -15.58 -22.92
C LEU A 300 -1.95 -15.24 -22.07
N ALA A 301 -1.81 -14.39 -21.07
CA ALA A 301 -2.94 -13.94 -20.25
C ALA A 301 -3.95 -13.13 -21.08
N LYS A 302 -3.50 -12.31 -22.01
CA LYS A 302 -4.39 -11.62 -22.96
C LYS A 302 -5.11 -12.59 -23.87
N GLU A 303 -4.45 -13.64 -24.36
CA GLU A 303 -5.07 -14.70 -25.19
C GLU A 303 -6.17 -15.44 -24.43
N VAL A 304 -5.95 -15.76 -23.13
CA VAL A 304 -6.96 -16.40 -22.28
C VAL A 304 -8.15 -15.48 -22.01
N GLY A 305 -7.97 -14.15 -22.10
CA GLY A 305 -9.06 -13.19 -22.13
C GLY A 305 -9.52 -12.72 -20.73
N PHE A 306 -8.59 -12.36 -19.84
CA PHE A 306 -8.92 -11.68 -18.59
C PHE A 306 -9.45 -10.27 -18.85
N ASP A 307 -10.33 -9.81 -17.97
CA ASP A 307 -10.96 -8.50 -18.10
C ASP A 307 -10.00 -7.36 -17.78
N ALA A 308 -9.03 -7.61 -16.91
CA ALA A 308 -7.95 -6.68 -16.60
C ALA A 308 -6.65 -7.41 -16.22
N ILE A 309 -5.53 -6.91 -16.73
CA ILE A 309 -4.19 -7.40 -16.40
C ILE A 309 -3.36 -6.24 -15.86
N ASN A 310 -2.90 -6.38 -14.60
CA ASN A 310 -2.04 -5.42 -13.94
C ASN A 310 -0.55 -5.76 -14.13
N MET A 311 0.28 -4.73 -14.20
CA MET A 311 1.73 -4.80 -14.09
C MET A 311 2.21 -3.90 -12.95
N ASP A 312 3.06 -4.44 -12.06
CA ASP A 312 3.75 -3.62 -11.07
C ASP A 312 5.16 -3.26 -11.56
N LEU A 313 5.51 -1.99 -11.39
CA LEU A 313 6.85 -1.44 -11.59
C LEU A 313 7.35 -0.85 -10.27
N ILE A 314 8.65 -0.92 -10.02
CA ILE A 314 9.26 -0.36 -8.81
C ILE A 314 10.33 0.65 -9.20
N ALA A 315 10.14 1.90 -8.80
CA ALA A 315 11.16 2.95 -8.90
C ALA A 315 12.18 2.80 -7.76
N GLY A 316 13.46 2.93 -8.09
CA GLY A 316 14.55 2.90 -7.13
C GLY A 316 15.08 1.51 -6.79
N LEU A 317 14.89 0.52 -7.64
CA LEU A 317 15.53 -0.79 -7.46
C LEU A 317 17.07 -0.67 -7.50
N PRO A 318 17.80 -1.52 -6.75
CA PRO A 318 19.27 -1.56 -6.83
C PRO A 318 19.75 -1.73 -8.27
N THR A 319 20.80 -1.01 -8.64
CA THR A 319 21.40 -1.00 -9.98
C THR A 319 20.50 -0.49 -11.12
N ASP A 320 19.27 -0.05 -10.81
CA ASP A 320 18.39 0.55 -11.82
C ASP A 320 18.83 2.01 -12.12
N THR A 321 18.39 2.54 -13.25
CA THR A 321 18.65 3.91 -13.67
C THR A 321 17.35 4.57 -14.10
N VAL A 322 17.36 5.91 -14.12
CA VAL A 322 16.21 6.68 -14.62
C VAL A 322 15.82 6.25 -16.03
N GLU A 323 16.78 6.03 -16.91
CA GLU A 323 16.54 5.61 -18.29
C GLU A 323 15.94 4.19 -18.38
N SER A 324 16.49 3.25 -17.63
CA SER A 324 15.97 1.88 -17.55
C SER A 324 14.54 1.83 -17.02
N PHE A 325 14.24 2.65 -15.99
CA PHE A 325 12.89 2.78 -15.46
C PHE A 325 11.93 3.40 -16.48
N LYS A 326 12.33 4.46 -17.19
CA LYS A 326 11.54 5.07 -18.28
C LYS A 326 11.21 4.03 -19.36
N ASN A 327 12.19 3.23 -19.77
CA ASN A 327 11.99 2.15 -20.72
C ASN A 327 10.99 1.11 -20.18
N SER A 328 11.03 0.80 -18.89
CA SER A 328 10.09 -0.12 -18.24
C SER A 328 8.65 0.40 -18.26
N VAL A 329 8.45 1.70 -18.01
CA VAL A 329 7.12 2.35 -18.10
C VAL A 329 6.59 2.29 -19.54
N ASN A 330 7.43 2.67 -20.51
CA ASN A 330 7.05 2.66 -21.93
C ASN A 330 6.69 1.24 -22.38
N ARG A 331 7.47 0.23 -21.99
CA ARG A 331 7.21 -1.15 -22.36
C ARG A 331 5.90 -1.70 -21.79
N ALA A 332 5.56 -1.37 -20.54
CA ALA A 332 4.28 -1.74 -19.96
C ALA A 332 3.08 -1.11 -20.71
N ILE A 333 3.23 0.14 -21.16
CA ILE A 333 2.23 0.83 -21.98
C ILE A 333 2.09 0.18 -23.36
N GLU A 334 3.20 -0.11 -24.04
CA GLU A 334 3.23 -0.75 -25.37
C GLU A 334 2.59 -2.14 -25.36
N LEU A 335 2.82 -2.93 -24.34
CA LEU A 335 2.17 -4.23 -24.14
C LEU A 335 0.67 -4.07 -23.91
N GLY A 336 0.23 -2.89 -23.51
CA GLY A 336 -1.17 -2.55 -23.35
C GLY A 336 -1.76 -3.03 -22.03
N ALA A 337 -0.98 -3.03 -20.95
CA ALA A 337 -1.48 -3.31 -19.61
C ALA A 337 -2.74 -2.49 -19.29
N ASP A 338 -3.71 -3.08 -18.61
CA ASP A 338 -4.93 -2.37 -18.20
C ASP A 338 -4.70 -1.51 -16.97
N ASN A 339 -3.84 -2.01 -16.06
CA ASN A 339 -3.37 -1.31 -14.89
C ASN A 339 -1.84 -1.34 -14.84
N ILE A 340 -1.25 -0.25 -14.38
CA ILE A 340 0.18 -0.16 -14.09
C ILE A 340 0.30 0.44 -12.69
N THR A 341 0.82 -0.33 -11.74
CA THR A 341 1.11 0.18 -10.40
C THR A 341 2.57 0.56 -10.32
N VAL A 342 2.84 1.81 -10.02
CA VAL A 342 4.19 2.33 -9.82
C VAL A 342 4.47 2.41 -8.32
N HIS A 343 5.34 1.54 -7.85
CA HIS A 343 5.80 1.52 -6.48
C HIS A 343 7.11 2.29 -6.33
N THR A 344 7.28 2.93 -5.18
CA THR A 344 8.56 3.45 -4.72
C THR A 344 9.20 2.45 -3.76
N LEU A 345 10.46 2.09 -3.99
CA LEU A 345 11.16 1.16 -3.11
C LEU A 345 11.15 1.68 -1.67
N ALA A 346 10.75 0.84 -0.74
CA ALA A 346 10.79 1.13 0.69
C ALA A 346 11.75 0.17 1.41
N LEU A 347 12.72 0.73 2.13
CA LEU A 347 13.71 -0.03 2.88
C LEU A 347 13.09 -0.57 4.18
N LYS A 348 12.70 -1.84 4.18
CA LYS A 348 12.07 -2.51 5.33
C LYS A 348 13.03 -3.46 6.02
N ARG A 349 12.90 -3.58 7.35
CA ARG A 349 13.74 -4.49 8.15
C ARG A 349 13.66 -5.95 7.71
N SER A 350 12.59 -6.36 7.06
CA SER A 350 12.39 -7.73 6.55
C SER A 350 12.97 -7.96 5.16
N SER A 351 13.36 -6.90 4.43
CA SER A 351 14.04 -7.02 3.14
C SER A 351 15.54 -7.29 3.34
N THR A 352 16.14 -8.02 2.41
CA THR A 352 17.57 -8.35 2.43
C THR A 352 18.40 -7.42 1.54
N ILE A 353 17.79 -6.35 1.01
CA ILE A 353 18.55 -5.33 0.30
C ILE A 353 19.50 -4.67 1.29
N VAL A 354 20.78 -5.03 1.16
CA VAL A 354 21.88 -4.32 1.80
C VAL A 354 22.41 -3.36 0.75
N THR A 355 22.35 -2.09 1.02
CA THR A 355 23.06 -1.07 0.22
C THR A 355 24.53 -1.20 0.52
N GLU A 356 25.22 -2.14 -0.13
CA GLU A 356 26.65 -2.42 0.13
C GLU A 356 27.60 -1.35 -0.43
N ASN A 357 27.10 -0.47 -1.34
CA ASN A 357 27.91 0.63 -1.88
C ASN A 357 27.06 1.90 -2.01
N GLU A 358 27.38 2.92 -1.24
CA GLU A 358 26.76 4.26 -1.35
C GLU A 358 27.00 4.93 -2.74
N SER A 359 27.96 4.46 -3.51
CA SER A 359 28.32 5.02 -4.83
C SER A 359 27.37 4.62 -5.97
N ASP A 360 26.60 3.52 -5.81
CA ASP A 360 25.68 3.00 -6.84
C ASP A 360 24.20 3.12 -6.42
N SER A 361 23.90 3.88 -5.38
CA SER A 361 22.53 4.08 -4.91
C SER A 361 21.81 5.11 -5.76
N VAL A 362 20.58 4.77 -6.16
CA VAL A 362 19.65 5.71 -6.80
C VAL A 362 19.37 6.85 -5.83
N THR A 363 19.55 8.10 -6.28
CA THR A 363 19.33 9.28 -5.44
C THR A 363 17.86 9.63 -5.32
N ASP A 364 17.47 10.38 -4.28
CA ASP A 364 16.10 10.90 -4.16
C ASP A 364 15.65 11.69 -5.39
N ARG A 365 16.58 12.43 -6.03
CA ARG A 365 16.33 13.17 -7.26
C ARG A 365 16.00 12.25 -8.43
N ASP A 366 16.70 11.12 -8.55
CA ASP A 366 16.41 10.12 -9.58
C ASP A 366 15.02 9.51 -9.39
N ILE A 367 14.64 9.22 -8.12
CA ILE A 367 13.29 8.72 -7.82
C ILE A 367 12.22 9.76 -8.19
N TRP A 368 12.45 11.03 -7.88
CA TRP A 368 11.53 12.10 -8.26
C TRP A 368 11.35 12.14 -9.78
N GLU A 369 12.46 12.06 -10.55
CA GLU A 369 12.41 12.04 -12.00
C GLU A 369 11.68 10.81 -12.54
N MET A 370 11.91 9.62 -11.96
CA MET A 370 11.23 8.38 -12.32
C MET A 370 9.71 8.51 -12.16
N LEU A 371 9.23 9.00 -11.00
CA LEU A 371 7.80 9.11 -10.73
C LEU A 371 7.13 10.22 -11.54
N ASP A 372 7.78 11.36 -11.70
CA ASP A 372 7.26 12.46 -12.52
C ASP A 372 7.14 12.02 -13.99
N TYR A 373 8.15 11.29 -14.52
CA TYR A 373 8.07 10.68 -15.85
C TYR A 373 6.90 9.70 -15.97
N ALA A 374 6.78 8.77 -15.01
CA ALA A 374 5.71 7.77 -15.03
C ALA A 374 4.33 8.44 -15.01
N GLY A 375 4.10 9.40 -14.10
CA GLY A 375 2.83 10.10 -13.98
C GLY A 375 2.43 10.86 -15.25
N LYS A 376 3.40 11.57 -15.86
CA LYS A 376 3.20 12.28 -17.12
C LYS A 376 2.90 11.33 -18.27
N THR A 377 3.77 10.34 -18.49
CA THR A 377 3.67 9.42 -19.62
C THR A 377 2.42 8.55 -19.56
N LEU A 378 2.06 8.05 -18.36
CA LEU A 378 0.82 7.29 -18.17
C LEU A 378 -0.42 8.15 -18.45
N THR A 379 -0.44 9.40 -17.98
CA THR A 379 -1.55 10.33 -18.26
C THR A 379 -1.69 10.62 -19.75
N GLU A 380 -0.58 10.88 -20.46
CA GLU A 380 -0.55 11.12 -21.90
C GLU A 380 -1.02 9.90 -22.72
N ASN A 381 -0.88 8.69 -22.18
CA ASN A 381 -1.33 7.44 -22.78
C ASN A 381 -2.70 6.96 -22.30
N GLY A 382 -3.50 7.85 -21.67
CA GLY A 382 -4.90 7.60 -21.32
C GLY A 382 -5.10 6.80 -20.03
N TYR A 383 -4.08 6.66 -19.20
CA TYR A 383 -4.22 6.14 -17.84
C TYR A 383 -4.55 7.26 -16.88
N TYR A 384 -5.28 6.94 -15.82
CA TYR A 384 -5.54 7.86 -14.72
C TYR A 384 -5.28 7.19 -13.36
N PRO A 385 -4.88 7.98 -12.33
CA PRO A 385 -4.60 7.43 -11.01
C PRO A 385 -5.91 7.09 -10.31
N TYR A 386 -5.98 5.92 -9.65
CA TYR A 386 -7.21 5.47 -9.01
C TYR A 386 -7.05 5.10 -7.54
N TYR A 387 -5.84 4.87 -7.06
CA TYR A 387 -5.51 4.76 -5.64
C TYR A 387 -4.06 5.16 -5.41
N MET A 388 -3.76 5.57 -4.19
CA MET A 388 -2.40 5.90 -3.78
C MET A 388 -2.18 5.66 -2.30
N TYR A 389 -0.93 5.40 -1.96
CA TYR A 389 -0.50 5.34 -0.57
C TYR A 389 0.99 5.64 -0.45
N ARG A 390 1.40 6.06 0.75
CA ARG A 390 2.82 6.24 1.09
C ARG A 390 3.24 5.17 2.08
N GLN A 391 4.53 4.90 2.14
CA GLN A 391 5.12 3.99 3.11
C GLN A 391 6.19 4.73 3.91
N SER A 392 6.29 4.41 5.19
CA SER A 392 7.45 4.84 5.97
C SER A 392 8.73 4.27 5.36
N LYS A 393 9.77 5.10 5.24
CA LYS A 393 11.06 4.75 4.64
C LYS A 393 11.00 4.40 3.14
N SER A 394 10.01 4.91 2.39
CA SER A 394 10.10 4.94 0.93
C SER A 394 11.18 5.94 0.51
N LEU A 395 11.93 5.60 -0.54
CA LEU A 395 12.95 6.50 -1.08
C LEU A 395 12.31 7.83 -1.50
N GLY A 396 12.98 8.94 -1.22
CA GLY A 396 12.48 10.29 -1.48
C GLY A 396 11.17 10.66 -0.77
N ASN A 397 10.71 9.86 0.21
CA ASN A 397 9.41 10.01 0.89
C ASN A 397 8.21 10.10 -0.06
N LEU A 398 8.28 9.41 -1.21
CA LEU A 398 7.28 9.46 -2.25
C LEU A 398 6.22 8.36 -2.12
N GLU A 399 5.21 8.49 -2.94
CA GLU A 399 4.04 7.64 -2.96
C GLU A 399 4.16 6.44 -3.88
N ASN A 400 3.24 5.50 -3.69
CA ASN A 400 2.90 4.42 -4.63
C ASN A 400 1.56 4.77 -5.27
N VAL A 401 1.44 4.63 -6.58
CA VAL A 401 0.23 5.01 -7.31
C VAL A 401 -0.19 3.89 -8.26
N GLY A 402 -1.46 3.50 -8.17
CA GLY A 402 -2.09 2.65 -9.16
C GLY A 402 -2.71 3.50 -10.28
N TRP A 403 -2.32 3.22 -11.49
CA TRP A 403 -2.81 3.84 -12.72
C TRP A 403 -3.63 2.82 -13.51
N CYS A 404 -4.73 3.24 -14.12
CA CYS A 404 -5.55 2.34 -14.91
C CYS A 404 -6.16 3.01 -16.14
N LYS A 405 -6.55 2.19 -17.11
CA LYS A 405 -7.45 2.57 -18.19
C LYS A 405 -8.89 2.67 -17.67
N LYS A 406 -9.76 3.32 -18.44
CA LYS A 406 -11.16 3.54 -18.06
C LYS A 406 -11.88 2.23 -17.70
N ASN A 407 -12.52 2.21 -16.54
CA ASN A 407 -13.26 1.07 -15.96
C ASN A 407 -12.36 -0.14 -15.66
N LYS A 408 -11.09 0.09 -15.36
CA LYS A 408 -10.11 -0.95 -14.99
C LYS A 408 -9.54 -0.76 -13.59
N GLU A 409 -10.18 0.04 -12.75
CA GLU A 409 -9.81 0.24 -11.36
C GLU A 409 -9.84 -1.08 -10.58
N CYS A 410 -8.91 -1.30 -9.67
CA CYS A 410 -8.97 -2.41 -8.73
C CYS A 410 -9.75 -1.98 -7.48
N PHE A 411 -10.94 -2.53 -7.31
CA PHE A 411 -11.84 -2.21 -6.20
C PHE A 411 -11.22 -2.56 -4.85
N TYR A 412 -10.66 -3.76 -4.74
CA TYR A 412 -10.02 -4.21 -3.51
C TYR A 412 -8.95 -3.23 -3.02
N ASN A 413 -8.09 -2.72 -3.91
CA ASN A 413 -7.01 -1.80 -3.53
C ASN A 413 -7.57 -0.51 -2.92
N VAL A 414 -8.61 0.06 -3.50
CA VAL A 414 -9.25 1.28 -3.00
C VAL A 414 -9.95 1.00 -1.66
N LEU A 415 -10.80 -0.02 -1.59
CA LEU A 415 -11.59 -0.34 -0.40
C LEU A 415 -10.70 -0.68 0.80
N MET A 416 -9.57 -1.35 0.56
CA MET A 416 -8.58 -1.69 1.57
C MET A 416 -7.79 -0.46 2.04
N MET A 417 -7.37 0.41 1.12
CA MET A 417 -6.60 1.62 1.45
C MET A 417 -7.46 2.66 2.17
N GLU A 418 -8.70 2.87 1.73
CA GLU A 418 -9.61 3.83 2.35
C GLU A 418 -10.26 3.29 3.65
N GLU A 419 -10.05 2.00 3.95
CA GLU A 419 -10.68 1.34 5.10
C GLU A 419 -12.20 1.57 5.12
N TYR A 420 -12.82 1.48 3.94
CA TYR A 420 -14.24 1.76 3.77
C TYR A 420 -15.11 0.62 4.27
N GLN A 421 -14.63 -0.62 4.14
CA GLN A 421 -15.35 -1.83 4.55
C GLN A 421 -14.43 -2.77 5.33
N SER A 422 -15.02 -3.79 5.94
CA SER A 422 -14.27 -4.88 6.54
C SER A 422 -13.52 -5.70 5.49
N ILE A 423 -12.34 -6.19 5.85
CA ILE A 423 -11.56 -7.12 5.05
C ILE A 423 -11.48 -8.43 5.84
N PHE A 424 -12.17 -9.46 5.39
CA PHE A 424 -12.04 -10.78 5.97
C PHE A 424 -10.89 -11.50 5.26
N SER A 425 -9.89 -11.85 6.03
CA SER A 425 -8.65 -12.38 5.48
C SER A 425 -8.40 -13.79 6.00
N VAL A 426 -7.96 -14.70 5.12
CA VAL A 426 -7.66 -16.11 5.43
C VAL A 426 -6.24 -16.45 5.01
N GLY A 427 -5.66 -17.48 5.63
CA GLY A 427 -4.33 -17.97 5.33
C GLY A 427 -3.24 -17.37 6.22
N ALA A 428 -2.01 -17.90 6.10
CA ALA A 428 -0.88 -17.49 6.92
C ALA A 428 -0.48 -16.04 6.62
N GLY A 429 -0.23 -15.26 7.69
CA GLY A 429 0.14 -13.86 7.60
C GLY A 429 -1.01 -12.91 7.25
N ALA A 430 -2.21 -13.43 7.05
CA ALA A 430 -3.40 -12.63 6.78
C ALA A 430 -3.82 -11.81 8.01
N VAL A 431 -4.42 -10.64 7.75
CA VAL A 431 -4.93 -9.73 8.79
C VAL A 431 -6.37 -9.37 8.46
N THR A 432 -7.31 -9.94 9.21
CA THR A 432 -8.71 -9.53 9.14
C THR A 432 -8.85 -8.15 9.77
N LYS A 433 -9.47 -7.22 9.04
CA LYS A 433 -9.85 -5.89 9.54
C LYS A 433 -11.36 -5.86 9.69
N LEU A 434 -11.85 -5.65 10.88
CA LEU A 434 -13.26 -5.43 11.17
C LEU A 434 -13.49 -3.93 11.28
N ARG A 435 -14.46 -3.43 10.57
CA ARG A 435 -14.85 -2.02 10.57
C ARG A 435 -16.32 -1.90 10.94
N ASN A 436 -16.64 -1.04 11.91
CA ASN A 436 -18.02 -0.71 12.23
C ASN A 436 -18.64 0.21 11.15
N GLU A 437 -19.94 0.38 11.16
CA GLU A 437 -20.66 1.08 10.08
C GLU A 437 -20.19 2.50 9.86
N ASP A 438 -19.97 3.28 10.93
CA ASP A 438 -19.49 4.67 10.81
C ASP A 438 -17.98 4.80 10.59
N GLY A 439 -17.23 3.70 10.71
CA GLY A 439 -15.78 3.67 10.53
C GLY A 439 -14.97 4.25 11.69
N SER A 440 -15.59 4.50 12.83
CA SER A 440 -14.93 5.01 14.04
C SER A 440 -14.06 3.95 14.71
N VAL A 441 -14.42 2.67 14.55
CA VAL A 441 -13.71 1.55 15.13
C VAL A 441 -13.19 0.60 14.05
N ILE A 442 -11.90 0.29 14.13
CA ILE A 442 -11.24 -0.73 13.30
C ILE A 442 -10.49 -1.68 14.21
N GLU A 443 -10.94 -2.93 14.27
CA GLU A 443 -10.22 -4.00 14.92
C GLU A 443 -9.42 -4.85 13.94
N ARG A 444 -8.30 -5.43 14.41
CA ARG A 444 -7.46 -6.33 13.60
C ARG A 444 -7.29 -7.67 14.28
N ILE A 445 -7.51 -8.75 13.50
CA ILE A 445 -7.28 -10.13 13.93
C ILE A 445 -6.15 -10.68 13.05
N PHE A 446 -5.06 -11.10 13.70
CA PHE A 446 -3.85 -11.56 13.04
C PHE A 446 -3.78 -13.09 13.01
N ASN A 447 -3.61 -13.65 11.83
CA ASN A 447 -3.19 -15.03 11.66
C ASN A 447 -1.69 -15.18 11.93
N PHE A 448 -1.23 -16.41 12.22
CA PHE A 448 0.19 -16.70 12.33
C PHE A 448 0.89 -16.44 10.99
N LYS A 449 2.08 -15.88 11.05
CA LYS A 449 2.81 -15.45 9.85
C LYS A 449 3.37 -16.60 9.03
N TYR A 450 3.78 -17.68 9.70
CA TYR A 450 4.48 -18.80 9.07
C TYR A 450 3.50 -19.94 8.78
N PRO A 451 3.58 -20.62 7.59
CA PRO A 451 2.67 -21.71 7.25
C PRO A 451 2.64 -22.84 8.29
N PHE A 452 3.81 -23.22 8.83
CA PHE A 452 3.88 -24.26 9.84
C PHE A 452 3.19 -23.90 11.15
N GLU A 453 3.24 -22.63 11.58
CA GLU A 453 2.51 -22.14 12.76
C GLU A 453 1.01 -22.06 12.45
N TYR A 454 0.66 -21.61 11.23
CA TYR A 454 -0.73 -21.56 10.78
C TYR A 454 -1.39 -22.92 10.82
N ILE A 455 -0.70 -23.96 10.34
CA ILE A 455 -1.18 -25.35 10.35
C ILE A 455 -1.26 -25.90 11.78
N SER A 456 -0.16 -25.82 12.55
CA SER A 456 -0.05 -26.47 13.86
C SER A 456 -0.86 -25.80 14.96
N ARG A 457 -1.24 -24.54 14.80
CA ARG A 457 -1.99 -23.74 15.76
C ARG A 457 -3.31 -23.22 15.18
N PHE A 458 -3.90 -24.00 14.29
CA PHE A 458 -5.08 -23.59 13.53
C PHE A 458 -6.29 -23.29 14.43
N ASP A 459 -6.52 -24.10 15.48
CA ASP A 459 -7.62 -23.89 16.42
C ASP A 459 -7.56 -22.51 17.09
N GLU A 460 -6.35 -22.01 17.41
CA GLU A 460 -6.19 -20.68 17.98
C GLU A 460 -6.58 -19.56 16.98
N ILE A 461 -6.47 -19.81 15.67
CA ILE A 461 -6.90 -18.86 14.64
C ILE A 461 -8.42 -18.79 14.63
N ILE A 462 -9.09 -19.93 14.66
CA ILE A 462 -10.55 -20.00 14.72
C ILE A 462 -11.10 -19.33 15.98
N ASP A 463 -10.50 -19.61 17.14
CA ASP A 463 -10.87 -18.98 18.42
C ASP A 463 -10.72 -17.44 18.34
N LYS A 464 -9.63 -16.94 17.77
CA LYS A 464 -9.46 -15.49 17.56
C LYS A 464 -10.54 -14.92 16.65
N LYS A 465 -10.94 -15.65 15.61
CA LYS A 465 -11.95 -15.22 14.64
C LYS A 465 -13.37 -15.24 15.16
N GLU A 466 -13.67 -15.96 16.25
CA GLU A 466 -14.95 -15.83 16.94
C GLU A 466 -15.23 -14.37 17.39
N ARG A 467 -14.19 -13.54 17.54
CA ARG A 467 -14.34 -12.10 17.79
C ARG A 467 -15.12 -11.37 16.68
N MET A 468 -15.15 -11.91 15.46
CA MET A 468 -15.97 -11.35 14.37
C MET A 468 -17.45 -11.33 14.73
N ARG A 469 -17.93 -12.39 15.41
CA ARG A 469 -19.33 -12.47 15.87
C ARG A 469 -19.63 -11.42 16.94
N SER A 470 -18.78 -11.29 17.95
CA SER A 470 -18.97 -10.33 19.04
C SER A 470 -18.87 -8.88 18.56
N PHE A 471 -18.00 -8.59 17.60
CA PHE A 471 -17.84 -7.26 17.04
C PHE A 471 -19.15 -6.72 16.42
N TYR A 472 -19.79 -7.50 15.53
CA TYR A 472 -21.04 -7.08 14.89
C TYR A 472 -22.28 -7.23 15.79
N SER A 473 -22.27 -8.16 16.75
CA SER A 473 -23.37 -8.29 17.73
C SER A 473 -23.44 -7.10 18.68
N ALA A 474 -22.30 -6.53 19.05
CA ALA A 474 -22.23 -5.32 19.86
C ALA A 474 -22.83 -4.09 19.13
N GLU A 475 -22.64 -3.99 17.81
CA GLU A 475 -23.28 -2.95 16.99
C GLU A 475 -24.81 -3.10 16.94
N CYS A 476 -25.30 -4.33 16.83
CA CYS A 476 -26.74 -4.61 16.82
C CYS A 476 -27.41 -4.30 18.17
N GLY A 477 -26.69 -4.52 19.27
CA GLY A 477 -27.15 -4.25 20.64
C GLY A 477 -27.20 -2.76 20.99
N MET A 478 -26.33 -1.94 20.44
CA MET A 478 -26.37 -0.48 20.63
C MET A 478 -27.55 0.20 19.92
N ARG A 479 -27.99 -0.35 18.78
CA ARG A 479 -29.17 0.19 18.04
C ARG A 479 -30.53 -0.18 18.68
N SER A 480 -30.58 -1.22 19.50
CA SER A 480 -31.82 -1.59 20.21
C SER A 480 -31.99 -0.82 21.54
N ALA A 481 -31.03 0.05 21.87
CA ALA A 481 -31.02 0.88 23.08
C ALA A 481 -31.18 2.39 22.80
N GLU A 482 -31.23 2.79 21.52
CA GLU A 482 -31.67 4.11 21.05
C GLU A 482 -33.12 4.03 20.51
#